data_fb43be80f82de4c7bd3d910a7e31ae84
#
_entry.id   fb43be80f82de4c7bd3d910a7e31ae84
#
_cell.length_a   1.000
_cell.length_b   1.000
_cell.length_c   1.000
_cell.angle_alpha   90.00
_cell.angle_beta   90.00
_cell.angle_gamma   90.00
#
_symmetry.space_group_name_H-M   'P 1'
#
loop_
_entity.id
_entity.type
_entity.pdbx_description
1 polymer ?
#
loop_
_entity_poly.entity_id
_entity_poly.type
_entity_poly.pdbx_seq_one_letter_code
_entity_poly.pdbx_strand_id
1 'polypeptide(L)'
;MCIRDSGKLCGLICVKLESKKDEATGRMMMVPVEGSEFALEAELVLIAAGFLGCQSYVSDAFGVELTPRTNVKTAPDSYETSEPGVFTAGDMHRGQSLVVWAIREGREAARAVDESLMGYTNLE
;
A
#
# COMPACT_ATOMS: atom_id res chain seq x y z
N MET A 1 -17.88 -2.57 13.12
CA MET A 1 -17.88 -3.81 13.95
C MET A 1 -18.90 -4.78 13.38
N CYS A 2 -18.55 -6.07 13.26
CA CYS A 2 -19.49 -7.08 12.77
C CYS A 2 -20.41 -7.57 13.90
N ILE A 3 -21.70 -7.70 13.62
CA ILE A 3 -22.70 -8.31 14.51
C ILE A 3 -22.83 -9.77 14.12
N ARG A 4 -22.74 -10.67 15.11
CA ARG A 4 -22.90 -12.12 14.90
C ARG A 4 -23.95 -12.69 15.85
N ASP A 5 -24.78 -13.58 15.33
CA ASP A 5 -25.67 -14.41 16.11
C ASP A 5 -25.39 -15.89 15.79
N SER A 6 -25.21 -16.70 16.82
CA SER A 6 -24.94 -18.14 16.71
C SER A 6 -23.79 -18.49 15.74
N GLY A 7 -22.77 -17.60 15.64
CA GLY A 7 -21.63 -17.74 14.75
C GLY A 7 -21.87 -17.28 13.31
N LYS A 8 -23.09 -16.88 12.95
CA LYS A 8 -23.39 -16.29 11.64
C LYS A 8 -23.31 -14.77 11.67
N LEU A 9 -22.90 -14.18 10.56
CA LEU A 9 -22.95 -12.73 10.37
C LEU A 9 -24.39 -12.30 10.20
N CYS A 10 -24.84 -11.30 10.98
CA CYS A 10 -26.20 -10.75 10.92
C CYS A 10 -26.19 -9.28 10.53
N GLY A 11 -25.06 -8.61 10.62
CA GLY A 11 -25.00 -7.19 10.29
C GLY A 11 -23.68 -6.53 10.61
N LEU A 12 -23.66 -5.22 10.39
CA LEU A 12 -22.54 -4.33 10.66
C LEU A 12 -23.02 -3.13 11.49
N ILE A 13 -22.22 -2.75 12.49
CA ILE A 13 -22.35 -1.41 13.09
C ILE A 13 -21.40 -0.48 12.33
N CYS A 14 -21.97 0.54 11.75
CA CYS A 14 -21.30 1.58 10.99
C CYS A 14 -21.32 2.89 11.78
N VAL A 15 -20.39 3.79 11.46
CA VAL A 15 -20.33 5.15 11.99
C VAL A 15 -20.19 6.11 10.81
N LYS A 16 -20.81 7.27 10.89
CA LYS A 16 -20.60 8.34 9.91
C LYS A 16 -19.22 8.95 10.10
N LEU A 17 -18.57 9.29 9.00
CA LEU A 17 -17.30 10.00 9.01
C LEU A 17 -17.51 11.43 8.53
N GLU A 18 -16.81 12.36 9.12
CA GLU A 18 -16.72 13.75 8.65
C GLU A 18 -15.27 14.09 8.30
N SER A 19 -15.10 14.99 7.33
CA SER A 19 -13.79 15.45 6.91
C SER A 19 -13.38 16.62 7.79
N LYS A 20 -12.32 16.45 8.58
CA LYS A 20 -11.70 17.50 9.40
C LYS A 20 -10.29 17.78 8.95
N LYS A 21 -9.92 19.05 8.95
CA LYS A 21 -8.54 19.45 8.69
C LYS A 21 -7.73 19.28 9.98
N ASP A 22 -6.67 18.49 9.90
CA ASP A 22 -5.70 18.36 10.99
C ASP A 22 -4.90 19.67 11.08
N GLU A 23 -4.95 20.32 12.23
CA GLU A 23 -4.27 21.60 12.48
C GLU A 23 -2.75 21.50 12.48
N ALA A 24 -2.20 20.34 12.85
CA ALA A 24 -0.75 20.13 12.91
C ALA A 24 -0.14 19.84 11.53
N THR A 25 -0.83 19.07 10.69
CA THR A 25 -0.32 18.63 9.37
C THR A 25 -0.96 19.35 8.20
N GLY A 26 -2.08 20.08 8.42
CA GLY A 26 -2.88 20.72 7.39
C GLY A 26 -3.63 19.74 6.46
N ARG A 27 -3.58 18.45 6.72
CA ARG A 27 -4.21 17.42 5.90
C ARG A 27 -5.67 17.21 6.30
N MET A 28 -6.49 16.86 5.30
CA MET A 28 -7.87 16.44 5.53
C MET A 28 -7.87 15.00 6.06
N MET A 29 -8.47 14.79 7.21
CA MET A 29 -8.65 13.48 7.83
C MET A 29 -10.14 13.17 7.98
N MET A 30 -10.48 11.89 7.79
CA MET A 30 -11.83 11.39 8.05
C MET A 30 -11.91 10.96 9.51
N VAL A 31 -12.74 11.65 10.30
CA VAL A 31 -12.93 11.36 11.72
C VAL A 31 -14.35 10.85 11.98
N PRO A 32 -14.51 9.85 12.86
CA PRO A 32 -15.84 9.39 13.26
C PRO A 32 -16.65 10.49 13.93
N VAL A 33 -17.92 10.60 13.55
CA VAL A 33 -18.90 11.49 14.20
C VAL A 33 -19.44 10.75 15.41
N GLU A 34 -19.23 11.32 16.59
CA GLU A 34 -19.68 10.75 17.86
C GLU A 34 -21.21 10.61 17.89
N GLY A 35 -21.72 9.47 18.37
CA GLY A 35 -23.15 9.18 18.45
C GLY A 35 -23.83 8.93 17.10
N SER A 36 -23.08 8.78 16.00
CA SER A 36 -23.62 8.52 14.66
C SER A 36 -23.68 7.04 14.30
N GLU A 37 -23.53 6.15 15.26
CA GLU A 37 -23.57 4.72 15.04
C GLU A 37 -24.94 4.27 14.52
N PHE A 38 -24.93 3.38 13.52
CA PHE A 38 -26.13 2.75 12.98
C PHE A 38 -25.83 1.31 12.55
N ALA A 39 -26.84 0.46 12.63
CA ALA A 39 -26.74 -0.92 12.20
C ALA A 39 -27.19 -1.07 10.75
N LEU A 40 -26.44 -1.89 9.99
CA LEU A 40 -26.85 -2.40 8.69
C LEU A 40 -27.01 -3.91 8.78
N GLU A 41 -28.16 -4.44 8.37
CA GLU A 41 -28.39 -5.86 8.25
C GLU A 41 -27.59 -6.39 7.04
N ALA A 42 -26.82 -7.46 7.24
CA ALA A 42 -26.02 -8.08 6.20
C ALA A 42 -25.72 -9.55 6.53
N GLU A 43 -25.91 -10.43 5.58
CA GLU A 43 -25.56 -11.84 5.70
C GLU A 43 -24.16 -12.14 5.14
N LEU A 44 -23.65 -11.24 4.28
CA LEU A 44 -22.31 -11.31 3.68
C LEU A 44 -21.67 -9.93 3.68
N VAL A 45 -20.41 -9.87 4.09
CA VAL A 45 -19.59 -8.66 4.02
C VAL A 45 -18.31 -8.95 3.26
N LEU A 46 -18.07 -8.20 2.20
CA LEU A 46 -16.87 -8.26 1.40
C LEU A 46 -15.98 -7.06 1.76
N ILE A 47 -14.76 -7.34 2.22
CA ILE A 47 -13.77 -6.31 2.52
C ILE A 47 -12.98 -6.01 1.25
N ALA A 48 -13.11 -4.78 0.75
CA ALA A 48 -12.42 -4.28 -0.44
C ALA A 48 -11.57 -3.03 -0.08
N ALA A 49 -10.85 -3.10 1.03
CA ALA A 49 -10.11 -1.98 1.61
C ALA A 49 -8.74 -1.72 0.96
N GLY A 50 -8.40 -2.42 -0.13
CA GLY A 50 -7.10 -2.34 -0.80
C GLY A 50 -6.02 -3.17 -0.11
N PHE A 51 -4.77 -2.84 -0.39
CA PHE A 51 -3.59 -3.55 0.14
C PHE A 51 -2.85 -2.69 1.17
N LEU A 52 -2.12 -3.33 2.06
CA LEU A 52 -1.35 -2.70 3.13
C LEU A 52 0.16 -2.64 2.84
N GLY A 53 0.55 -2.51 1.58
CA GLY A 53 1.96 -2.51 1.17
C GLY A 53 2.48 -3.92 0.88
N CYS A 54 3.79 -4.14 1.02
CA CYS A 54 4.40 -5.45 0.79
C CYS A 54 4.18 -6.40 1.97
N GLN A 55 4.28 -7.69 1.71
CA GLN A 55 4.21 -8.70 2.77
C GLN A 55 5.52 -8.76 3.53
N SER A 56 5.46 -8.71 4.86
CA SER A 56 6.64 -8.60 5.73
C SER A 56 7.65 -9.72 5.53
N TYR A 57 7.19 -10.96 5.29
CA TYR A 57 8.10 -12.07 5.08
C TYR A 57 9.01 -11.90 3.86
N VAL A 58 8.58 -11.12 2.83
CA VAL A 58 9.42 -10.81 1.66
C VAL A 58 10.44 -9.73 2.01
N SER A 59 9.99 -8.61 2.60
CA SER A 59 10.89 -7.53 3.00
C SER A 59 11.94 -7.97 4.02
N ASP A 60 11.53 -8.82 4.97
CA ASP A 60 12.42 -9.38 6.00
C ASP A 60 13.46 -10.33 5.40
N ALA A 61 13.05 -11.17 4.43
CA ALA A 61 13.97 -12.10 3.76
C ALA A 61 15.07 -11.38 2.97
N PHE A 62 14.78 -10.21 2.40
CA PHE A 62 15.76 -9.40 1.67
C PHE A 62 16.43 -8.32 2.53
N GLY A 63 15.97 -8.09 3.77
CA GLY A 63 16.53 -7.07 4.65
C GLY A 63 16.30 -5.63 4.21
N VAL A 64 15.33 -5.38 3.33
CA VAL A 64 15.10 -4.07 2.73
C VAL A 64 14.32 -3.12 3.64
N GLU A 65 14.67 -1.84 3.63
CA GLU A 65 13.93 -0.81 4.36
C GLU A 65 12.55 -0.56 3.73
N LEU A 66 11.58 -0.24 4.60
CA LEU A 66 10.23 0.11 4.21
C LEU A 66 9.92 1.60 4.45
N THR A 67 9.03 2.14 3.65
CA THR A 67 8.40 3.44 3.87
C THR A 67 7.37 3.36 5.01
N PRO A 68 6.87 4.51 5.55
CA PRO A 68 5.75 4.50 6.50
C PRO A 68 4.45 3.87 5.97
N ARG A 69 4.34 3.67 4.65
CA ARG A 69 3.22 2.96 4.00
C ARG A 69 3.50 1.49 3.75
N THR A 70 4.58 0.96 4.33
CA THR A 70 5.02 -0.43 4.18
C THR A 70 5.36 -0.84 2.74
N ASN A 71 5.72 0.11 1.88
CA ASN A 71 6.30 -0.15 0.57
C ASN A 71 7.83 -0.19 0.67
N VAL A 72 8.49 -0.92 -0.20
CA VAL A 72 9.96 -0.98 -0.23
C VAL A 72 10.51 0.41 -0.57
N LYS A 73 11.44 0.86 0.26
CA LYS A 73 12.06 2.19 0.13
C LYS A 73 13.21 2.15 -0.86
N THR A 74 13.27 3.16 -1.72
CA THR A 74 14.41 3.45 -2.62
C THR A 74 14.84 4.89 -2.44
N ALA A 75 15.99 5.26 -2.97
CA ALA A 75 16.35 6.65 -3.17
C ALA A 75 15.41 7.31 -4.22
N PRO A 76 15.26 8.64 -4.22
CA PRO A 76 14.52 9.34 -5.28
C PRO A 76 15.04 8.94 -6.67
N ASP A 77 14.11 8.70 -7.60
CA ASP A 77 14.40 8.32 -8.99
C ASP A 77 15.29 7.07 -9.16
N SER A 78 15.29 6.19 -8.16
CA SER A 78 16.02 4.93 -8.16
C SER A 78 15.07 3.75 -7.96
N TYR A 79 15.48 2.60 -8.47
CA TYR A 79 14.81 1.31 -8.25
C TYR A 79 15.63 0.38 -7.36
N GLU A 80 16.87 0.77 -7.01
CA GLU A 80 17.69 0.03 -6.05
C GLU A 80 17.23 0.32 -4.62
N THR A 81 17.15 -0.74 -3.82
CA THR A 81 16.69 -0.69 -2.43
C THR A 81 17.81 -0.25 -1.47
N SER A 82 17.56 -0.36 -0.17
CA SER A 82 18.60 -0.18 0.87
C SER A 82 19.68 -1.26 0.83
N GLU A 83 19.39 -2.43 0.21
CA GLU A 83 20.33 -3.53 0.05
C GLU A 83 20.96 -3.48 -1.35
N PRO A 84 22.30 -3.41 -1.46
CA PRO A 84 22.99 -3.33 -2.74
C PRO A 84 22.67 -4.51 -3.66
N GLY A 85 22.37 -4.21 -4.93
CA GLY A 85 22.03 -5.22 -5.93
C GLY A 85 20.61 -5.78 -5.80
N VAL A 86 19.79 -5.27 -4.88
CA VAL A 86 18.36 -5.61 -4.74
C VAL A 86 17.52 -4.46 -5.28
N PHE A 87 16.69 -4.76 -6.26
CA PHE A 87 15.84 -3.79 -6.94
C PHE A 87 14.36 -4.07 -6.68
N THR A 88 13.53 -3.04 -6.75
CA THR A 88 12.08 -3.14 -6.55
C THR A 88 11.34 -2.31 -7.58
N ALA A 89 10.14 -2.76 -7.98
CA ALA A 89 9.27 -2.04 -8.92
C ALA A 89 7.79 -2.37 -8.67
N GLY A 90 6.90 -1.60 -9.29
CA GLY A 90 5.46 -1.82 -9.25
C GLY A 90 4.86 -1.57 -7.87
N ASP A 91 3.90 -2.40 -7.48
CA ASP A 91 3.13 -2.21 -6.25
C ASP A 91 3.99 -2.28 -4.98
N MET A 92 5.07 -3.05 -4.98
CA MET A 92 6.00 -3.09 -3.85
C MET A 92 6.78 -1.78 -3.68
N HIS A 93 7.06 -1.07 -4.76
CA HIS A 93 7.79 0.18 -4.76
C HIS A 93 6.86 1.38 -4.51
N ARG A 94 5.90 1.61 -5.42
CA ARG A 94 5.05 2.83 -5.38
C ARG A 94 3.79 2.68 -4.54
N GLY A 95 3.43 1.47 -4.14
CA GLY A 95 2.12 1.13 -3.61
C GLY A 95 1.15 0.72 -4.71
N GLN A 96 0.02 0.18 -4.30
CA GLN A 96 -1.01 -0.29 -5.21
C GLN A 96 -1.39 0.78 -6.25
N SER A 97 -1.31 0.42 -7.53
CA SER A 97 -1.57 1.33 -8.64
C SER A 97 -2.07 0.59 -9.89
N LEU A 98 -2.18 1.32 -11.01
CA LEU A 98 -2.59 0.75 -12.28
C LEU A 98 -1.49 -0.13 -12.88
N VAL A 99 -1.88 -1.19 -13.59
CA VAL A 99 -0.96 -2.12 -14.26
C VAL A 99 0.01 -1.42 -15.23
N VAL A 100 -0.41 -0.33 -15.87
CA VAL A 100 0.45 0.46 -16.76
C VAL A 100 1.66 1.05 -16.03
N TRP A 101 1.51 1.41 -14.76
CA TRP A 101 2.62 1.86 -13.92
C TRP A 101 3.55 0.72 -13.53
N ALA A 102 3.01 -0.46 -13.22
CA ALA A 102 3.81 -1.64 -12.92
C ALA A 102 4.66 -2.06 -14.13
N ILE A 103 4.11 -2.01 -15.34
CA ILE A 103 4.84 -2.27 -16.59
C ILE A 103 5.95 -1.25 -16.78
N ARG A 104 5.64 0.05 -16.63
CA ARG A 104 6.63 1.12 -16.77
C ARG A 104 7.77 0.97 -15.78
N GLU A 105 7.45 0.84 -14.51
CA GLU A 105 8.47 0.69 -13.46
C GLU A 105 9.30 -0.59 -13.63
N GLY A 106 8.68 -1.69 -14.08
CA GLY A 106 9.42 -2.92 -14.40
C GLY A 106 10.45 -2.72 -15.50
N ARG A 107 10.14 -1.94 -16.55
CA ARG A 107 11.09 -1.60 -17.62
C ARG A 107 12.21 -0.67 -17.11
N GLU A 108 11.86 0.34 -16.34
CA GLU A 108 12.82 1.28 -15.76
C GLU A 108 13.74 0.59 -14.74
N ALA A 109 13.21 -0.34 -13.92
CA ALA A 109 14.01 -1.16 -13.02
C ALA A 109 14.96 -2.11 -13.80
N ALA A 110 14.50 -2.70 -14.90
CA ALA A 110 15.36 -3.53 -15.76
C ALA A 110 16.54 -2.73 -16.32
N ARG A 111 16.31 -1.46 -16.73
CA ARG A 111 17.39 -0.55 -17.15
C ARG A 111 18.38 -0.30 -16.01
N ALA A 112 17.87 -0.02 -14.81
CA ALA A 112 18.71 0.23 -13.65
C ALA A 112 19.57 -0.99 -13.29
N VAL A 113 19.01 -2.21 -13.39
CA VAL A 113 19.76 -3.46 -13.21
C VAL A 113 20.85 -3.61 -14.28
N ASP A 114 20.48 -3.41 -15.55
CA ASP A 114 21.43 -3.52 -16.67
C ASP A 114 22.59 -2.52 -16.50
N GLU A 115 22.29 -1.27 -16.19
CA GLU A 115 23.27 -0.22 -15.94
C GLU A 115 24.17 -0.55 -14.73
N SER A 116 23.62 -1.12 -13.66
CA SER A 116 24.39 -1.51 -12.48
C SER A 116 25.37 -2.66 -12.76
N LEU A 117 25.02 -3.57 -13.67
CA LEU A 117 25.84 -4.71 -14.04
C LEU A 117 26.86 -4.39 -15.14
N MET A 118 26.50 -3.57 -16.10
CA MET A 118 27.28 -3.30 -17.31
C MET A 118 28.01 -1.94 -17.26
N GLY A 119 27.62 -1.04 -16.34
CA GLY A 119 28.07 0.35 -16.30
C GLY A 119 27.42 1.26 -17.34
N TYR A 120 26.57 0.75 -18.18
CA TYR A 120 25.73 1.46 -19.16
C TYR A 120 24.53 0.60 -19.52
N THR A 121 23.51 1.18 -20.15
CA THR A 121 22.37 0.43 -20.66
C THR A 121 21.98 0.89 -22.07
N ASN A 122 21.57 -0.07 -22.90
CA ASN A 122 20.95 0.16 -24.22
C ASN A 122 19.44 -0.13 -24.19
N LEU A 123 18.88 -0.43 -23.02
CA LEU A 123 17.43 -0.64 -22.89
C LEU A 123 16.68 0.71 -22.93
N GLU A 124 15.53 0.74 -23.63
CA GLU A 124 14.64 1.90 -23.75
C GLU A 124 13.60 1.93 -22.62
#